data_8c62a04cc0b5ace4ad466947ce6776bf
#
_entry.id   8c62a04cc0b5ace4ad466947ce6776bf
#
_cell.length_a   1.000
_cell.length_b   1.000
_cell.length_c   1.000
_cell.angle_alpha   90.00
_cell.angle_beta   90.00
_cell.angle_gamma   90.00
#
_symmetry.space_group_name_H-M   'P 1'
#
loop_
_entity.id
_entity.type
_entity.pdbx_description
1 polymer ?
#
loop_
_entity_poly.entity_id
_entity_poly.type
_entity_poly.pdbx_seq_one_letter_code
_entity_poly.pdbx_strand_id
1 'polypeptide(L)'
;MKGRTAAKGLSDWRARSARLARRIGGGFVLVLLLAGLALWWAARWTPDRALYPIQGVTISADNGKVHWGSIKAAGADFAYVMATDGADGIDPQYARNAAQARVVGVQVGAIHRYSLCKLATDQ
;
A
#
# COMPACT_ATOMS: atom_id res chain seq x y z
N MET A 1 2.98 -21.18 -63.36
CA MET A 1 2.08 -21.54 -62.22
C MET A 1 2.76 -21.49 -60.85
N LYS A 2 3.72 -20.59 -60.54
CA LYS A 2 4.45 -20.51 -59.27
C LYS A 2 3.98 -19.41 -58.24
N GLY A 3 3.02 -18.57 -58.63
CA GLY A 3 2.65 -17.44 -57.74
C GLY A 3 1.56 -17.70 -56.70
N ARG A 4 0.74 -18.76 -56.82
CA ARG A 4 -0.39 -19.02 -55.90
C ARG A 4 0.00 -19.68 -54.57
N THR A 5 1.10 -20.40 -54.54
CA THR A 5 1.59 -21.10 -53.31
C THR A 5 2.27 -20.16 -52.32
N ALA A 6 2.98 -19.13 -52.79
CA ALA A 6 3.65 -18.16 -51.96
C ALA A 6 2.67 -17.23 -51.25
N ALA A 7 1.61 -16.78 -51.93
CA ALA A 7 0.58 -15.93 -51.35
C ALA A 7 -0.23 -16.62 -50.24
N LYS A 8 -0.49 -17.94 -50.37
CA LYS A 8 -1.21 -18.73 -49.39
C LYS A 8 -0.36 -18.93 -48.09
N GLY A 9 0.95 -19.14 -48.24
CA GLY A 9 1.86 -19.23 -47.08
C GLY A 9 1.96 -17.99 -46.26
N LEU A 10 1.96 -16.80 -46.92
CA LEU A 10 1.98 -15.48 -46.26
C LEU A 10 0.67 -15.16 -45.50
N SER A 11 -0.47 -15.57 -46.02
CA SER A 11 -1.75 -15.40 -45.33
C SER A 11 -1.89 -16.30 -44.13
N ASP A 12 -1.43 -17.51 -44.21
CA ASP A 12 -1.49 -18.51 -43.11
C ASP A 12 -0.55 -18.13 -41.94
N TRP A 13 0.59 -17.61 -42.24
CA TRP A 13 1.54 -17.11 -41.27
C TRP A 13 0.97 -15.88 -40.52
N ARG A 14 0.42 -14.92 -41.24
CA ARG A 14 -0.24 -13.73 -40.64
C ARG A 14 -1.42 -14.12 -39.74
N ALA A 15 -2.20 -15.10 -40.16
CA ALA A 15 -3.30 -15.61 -39.36
C ALA A 15 -2.85 -16.35 -38.09
N ARG A 16 -1.72 -17.06 -38.15
CA ARG A 16 -1.13 -17.72 -36.95
C ARG A 16 -0.53 -16.71 -36.00
N SER A 17 0.24 -15.74 -36.49
CA SER A 17 0.83 -14.68 -35.65
C SER A 17 -0.24 -13.81 -35.00
N ALA A 18 -1.32 -13.47 -35.70
CA ALA A 18 -2.44 -12.72 -35.12
C ALA A 18 -3.16 -13.51 -34.00
N ARG A 19 -3.33 -14.83 -34.18
CA ARG A 19 -3.91 -15.68 -33.12
C ARG A 19 -2.99 -15.79 -31.91
N LEU A 20 -1.70 -15.93 -32.14
CA LEU A 20 -0.70 -15.97 -31.06
C LEU A 20 -0.65 -14.64 -30.31
N ALA A 21 -0.60 -13.52 -31.03
CA ALA A 21 -0.61 -12.18 -30.45
C ALA A 21 -1.88 -11.92 -29.61
N ARG A 22 -3.06 -12.35 -30.08
CA ARG A 22 -4.30 -12.25 -29.29
C ARG A 22 -4.27 -13.12 -28.01
N ARG A 23 -3.70 -14.32 -28.08
CA ARG A 23 -3.57 -15.21 -26.92
C ARG A 23 -2.58 -14.65 -25.91
N ILE A 24 -1.43 -14.13 -26.35
CA ILE A 24 -0.43 -13.49 -25.50
C ILE A 24 -1.01 -12.22 -24.90
N GLY A 25 -1.63 -11.36 -25.72
CA GLY A 25 -2.27 -10.12 -25.26
C GLY A 25 -3.41 -10.40 -24.26
N GLY A 26 -4.26 -11.38 -24.54
CA GLY A 26 -5.32 -11.79 -23.60
C GLY A 26 -4.77 -12.36 -22.31
N GLY A 27 -3.73 -13.20 -22.38
CA GLY A 27 -3.03 -13.70 -21.18
C GLY A 27 -2.41 -12.60 -20.34
N PHE A 28 -1.77 -11.63 -20.99
CA PHE A 28 -1.18 -10.48 -20.31
C PHE A 28 -2.23 -9.61 -19.61
N VAL A 29 -3.34 -9.32 -20.27
CA VAL A 29 -4.46 -8.58 -19.66
C VAL A 29 -5.03 -9.34 -18.47
N LEU A 30 -5.19 -10.67 -18.58
CA LEU A 30 -5.67 -11.49 -17.46
C LEU A 30 -4.71 -11.41 -16.26
N VAL A 31 -3.40 -11.49 -16.50
CA VAL A 31 -2.38 -11.38 -15.42
C VAL A 31 -2.46 -10.00 -14.75
N LEU A 32 -2.61 -8.92 -15.52
CA LEU A 32 -2.76 -7.58 -14.95
C LEU A 32 -4.04 -7.44 -14.11
N LEU A 33 -5.15 -8.01 -14.57
CA LEU A 33 -6.41 -8.01 -13.80
C LEU A 33 -6.28 -8.78 -12.50
N LEU A 34 -5.66 -9.96 -12.54
CA LEU A 34 -5.42 -10.77 -11.32
C LEU A 34 -4.46 -10.08 -10.37
N ALA A 35 -3.39 -9.47 -10.88
CA ALA A 35 -2.46 -8.68 -10.07
C ALA A 35 -3.17 -7.46 -9.44
N GLY A 36 -3.97 -6.73 -10.21
CA GLY A 36 -4.77 -5.62 -9.70
C GLY A 36 -5.75 -6.05 -8.60
N LEU A 37 -6.44 -7.18 -8.80
CA LEU A 37 -7.35 -7.75 -7.81
C LEU A 37 -6.61 -8.19 -6.53
N ALA A 38 -5.44 -8.82 -6.67
CA ALA A 38 -4.63 -9.24 -5.55
C ALA A 38 -4.10 -8.03 -4.75
N LEU A 39 -3.63 -6.99 -5.43
CA LEU A 39 -3.21 -5.74 -4.79
C LEU A 39 -4.37 -5.03 -4.09
N TRP A 40 -5.53 -4.97 -4.73
CA TRP A 40 -6.74 -4.40 -4.14
C TRP A 40 -7.17 -5.16 -2.88
N TRP A 41 -7.15 -6.50 -2.94
CA TRP A 41 -7.44 -7.34 -1.79
C TRP A 41 -6.42 -7.16 -0.67
N ALA A 42 -5.11 -7.15 -1.00
CA ALA A 42 -4.04 -6.95 -0.04
C ALA A 42 -4.12 -5.56 0.64
N ALA A 43 -4.46 -4.52 -0.13
CA ALA A 43 -4.62 -3.16 0.40
C ALA A 43 -5.82 -3.00 1.35
N ARG A 44 -6.80 -3.90 1.27
CA ARG A 44 -7.98 -3.92 2.14
C ARG A 44 -7.94 -4.98 3.23
N TRP A 45 -6.87 -5.76 3.23
CA TRP A 45 -6.73 -6.80 4.24
C TRP A 45 -6.51 -6.17 5.63
N THR A 46 -7.30 -6.58 6.57
CA THR A 46 -7.16 -6.22 7.99
C THR A 46 -7.07 -7.51 8.81
N PRO A 47 -6.26 -7.54 9.87
CA PRO A 47 -6.19 -8.68 10.78
C PRO A 47 -7.55 -9.02 11.37
N ASP A 48 -7.80 -10.30 11.57
CA ASP A 48 -9.05 -10.76 12.20
C ASP A 48 -9.10 -10.29 13.67
N ARG A 49 -10.16 -9.60 14.04
CA ARG A 49 -10.39 -9.11 15.41
C ARG A 49 -10.62 -10.24 16.43
N ALA A 50 -11.01 -11.43 15.99
CA ALA A 50 -11.10 -12.58 16.88
C ALA A 50 -9.72 -13.03 17.39
N LEU A 51 -8.68 -12.89 16.52
CA LEU A 51 -7.29 -13.20 16.87
C LEU A 51 -6.54 -11.99 17.42
N TYR A 52 -6.85 -10.78 16.92
CA TYR A 52 -6.21 -9.52 17.28
C TYR A 52 -7.28 -8.50 17.69
N PRO A 53 -7.83 -8.62 18.92
CA PRO A 53 -8.99 -7.82 19.35
C PRO A 53 -8.68 -6.32 19.45
N ILE A 54 -7.42 -5.94 19.73
CA ILE A 54 -6.96 -4.57 19.85
C ILE A 54 -6.12 -4.23 18.63
N GLN A 55 -6.57 -3.26 17.83
CA GLN A 55 -5.91 -2.86 16.60
C GLN A 55 -5.61 -1.36 16.61
N GLY A 56 -4.50 -0.99 15.99
CA GLY A 56 -4.08 0.40 15.97
C GLY A 56 -3.33 0.80 14.71
N VAL A 57 -2.96 2.06 14.66
CA VAL A 57 -2.24 2.66 13.54
C VAL A 57 -0.99 3.37 14.01
N THR A 58 0.00 3.52 13.12
CA THR A 58 1.16 4.37 13.33
C THR A 58 1.04 5.60 12.43
N ILE A 59 1.22 6.78 13.01
CA ILE A 59 1.07 8.07 12.34
C ILE A 59 2.33 8.93 12.55
N SER A 60 2.77 9.59 11.47
CA SER A 60 3.85 10.58 11.47
C SER A 60 3.45 11.83 10.68
N ALA A 61 4.30 12.84 10.65
CA ALA A 61 4.13 14.01 9.80
C ALA A 61 4.00 13.66 8.32
N ASP A 62 4.64 12.58 7.86
CA ASP A 62 4.60 12.11 6.48
C ASP A 62 3.19 11.72 6.01
N ASN A 63 2.29 11.39 6.93
CA ASN A 63 0.89 11.09 6.63
C ASN A 63 0.04 12.34 6.34
N GLY A 64 0.60 13.54 6.50
CA GLY A 64 -0.08 14.81 6.26
C GLY A 64 -1.26 15.02 7.20
N LYS A 65 -2.38 15.51 6.65
CA LYS A 65 -3.59 15.78 7.45
C LYS A 65 -4.36 14.49 7.73
N VAL A 66 -4.38 14.09 8.99
CA VAL A 66 -5.06 12.88 9.46
C VAL A 66 -6.52 13.15 9.82
N HIS A 67 -7.43 12.33 9.32
CA HIS A 67 -8.87 12.36 9.65
C HIS A 67 -9.17 11.33 10.75
N TRP A 68 -8.97 11.72 12.00
CA TRP A 68 -9.09 10.83 13.16
C TRP A 68 -10.46 10.19 13.35
N GLY A 69 -11.54 10.91 12.98
CA GLY A 69 -12.88 10.32 12.97
C GLY A 69 -13.00 9.11 12.05
N SER A 70 -12.40 9.15 10.87
CA SER A 70 -12.38 8.02 9.94
C SER A 70 -11.54 6.84 10.46
N ILE A 71 -10.41 7.14 11.11
CA ILE A 71 -9.55 6.11 11.73
C ILE A 71 -10.31 5.40 12.85
N LYS A 72 -11.00 6.15 13.71
CA LYS A 72 -11.84 5.56 14.76
C LYS A 72 -12.98 4.74 14.20
N ALA A 73 -13.67 5.25 13.16
CA ALA A 73 -14.76 4.55 12.49
C ALA A 73 -14.28 3.26 11.79
N ALA A 74 -13.05 3.24 11.30
CA ALA A 74 -12.39 2.03 10.75
C ALA A 74 -12.00 1.02 11.85
N GLY A 75 -12.18 1.36 13.13
CA GLY A 75 -12.01 0.47 14.26
C GLY A 75 -10.65 0.56 14.95
N ALA A 76 -9.90 1.64 14.82
CA ALA A 76 -8.66 1.80 15.56
C ALA A 76 -8.94 2.03 17.06
N ASP A 77 -8.31 1.24 17.89
CA ASP A 77 -8.38 1.32 19.35
C ASP A 77 -7.27 2.22 19.90
N PHE A 78 -6.09 2.17 19.27
CA PHE A 78 -4.95 3.00 19.63
C PHE A 78 -4.21 3.54 18.41
N ALA A 79 -3.37 4.54 18.64
CA ALA A 79 -2.44 5.08 17.66
C ALA A 79 -1.08 5.32 18.29
N TYR A 80 -0.03 4.89 17.64
CA TYR A 80 1.32 5.33 17.91
C TYR A 80 1.63 6.54 17.04
N VAL A 81 1.87 7.68 17.67
CA VAL A 81 2.17 8.95 16.99
C VAL A 81 3.66 9.25 17.15
N MET A 82 4.32 9.49 16.02
CA MET A 82 5.74 9.84 16.04
C MET A 82 5.93 11.17 16.77
N ALA A 83 6.81 11.16 17.78
CA ALA A 83 7.14 12.33 18.56
C ALA A 83 8.52 12.87 18.17
N THR A 84 9.49 11.98 18.04
CA THR A 84 10.88 12.33 17.77
C THR A 84 11.52 11.37 16.79
N ASP A 85 12.57 11.85 16.09
CA ASP A 85 13.30 11.12 15.05
C ASP A 85 14.81 11.38 15.18
N GLY A 86 15.56 10.38 15.55
CA GLY A 86 16.99 10.50 15.83
C GLY A 86 17.27 11.49 16.97
N ALA A 87 18.48 12.06 16.97
CA ALA A 87 18.95 12.92 18.06
C ALA A 87 18.23 14.28 18.13
N ASP A 88 17.88 14.85 16.98
CA ASP A 88 17.45 16.25 16.89
C ASP A 88 16.09 16.43 16.24
N GLY A 89 15.51 15.38 15.69
CA GLY A 89 14.25 15.43 14.96
C GLY A 89 13.05 15.44 15.91
N ILE A 90 12.16 16.42 15.75
CA ILE A 90 10.86 16.50 16.42
C ILE A 90 9.78 16.49 15.35
N ASP A 91 8.77 15.60 15.48
CA ASP A 91 7.64 15.60 14.57
C ASP A 91 6.75 16.82 14.83
N PRO A 92 6.64 17.75 13.86
CA PRO A 92 5.88 19.00 14.06
C PRO A 92 4.37 18.77 14.19
N GLN A 93 3.87 17.60 13.80
CA GLN A 93 2.46 17.21 13.85
C GLN A 93 2.10 16.43 15.13
N TYR A 94 3.09 16.04 15.95
CA TYR A 94 2.86 15.20 17.13
C TYR A 94 1.77 15.74 18.06
N ALA A 95 1.96 16.95 18.54
CA ALA A 95 1.05 17.56 19.52
C ALA A 95 -0.39 17.61 18.98
N ARG A 96 -0.55 18.04 17.74
CA ARG A 96 -1.86 18.13 17.07
C ARG A 96 -2.49 16.75 16.88
N ASN A 97 -1.73 15.78 16.34
CA ASN A 97 -2.22 14.43 16.08
C ASN A 97 -2.60 13.73 17.40
N ALA A 98 -1.76 13.84 18.43
CA ALA A 98 -2.04 13.26 19.73
C ALA A 98 -3.29 13.86 20.39
N ALA A 99 -3.49 15.18 20.30
CA ALA A 99 -4.68 15.83 20.84
C ALA A 99 -5.94 15.40 20.10
N GLN A 100 -5.92 15.39 18.76
CA GLN A 100 -7.09 15.02 17.94
C GLN A 100 -7.47 13.54 18.09
N ALA A 101 -6.50 12.64 18.21
CA ALA A 101 -6.76 11.22 18.46
C ALA A 101 -7.51 11.00 19.78
N ARG A 102 -7.06 11.68 20.85
CA ARG A 102 -7.72 11.59 22.17
C ARG A 102 -9.16 12.11 22.16
N VAL A 103 -9.42 13.18 21.42
CA VAL A 103 -10.79 13.74 21.29
C VAL A 103 -11.78 12.72 20.73
N VAL A 104 -11.35 11.85 19.80
CA VAL A 104 -12.22 10.82 19.23
C VAL A 104 -12.15 9.48 19.98
N GLY A 105 -11.48 9.43 21.14
CA GLY A 105 -11.38 8.23 21.97
C GLY A 105 -10.42 7.16 21.42
N VAL A 106 -9.38 7.56 20.69
CA VAL A 106 -8.26 6.69 20.31
C VAL A 106 -7.16 6.85 21.36
N GLN A 107 -6.68 5.75 21.92
CA GLN A 107 -5.55 5.76 22.84
C GLN A 107 -4.26 6.15 22.09
N VAL A 108 -3.40 6.96 22.74
CA VAL A 108 -2.21 7.50 22.09
C VAL A 108 -0.95 7.06 22.82
N GLY A 109 -0.04 6.44 22.08
CA GLY A 109 1.35 6.22 22.46
C GLY A 109 2.27 7.12 21.62
N ALA A 110 3.42 7.51 22.19
CA ALA A 110 4.47 8.22 21.47
C ALA A 110 5.50 7.23 20.91
N ILE A 111 6.05 7.53 19.73
CA ILE A 111 7.16 6.79 19.14
C ILE A 111 8.37 7.71 19.03
N HIS A 112 9.51 7.19 19.43
CA HIS A 112 10.83 7.68 19.03
C HIS A 112 11.38 6.79 17.92
N ARG A 113 11.73 7.38 16.77
CA ARG A 113 12.44 6.67 15.69
C ARG A 113 13.94 6.74 15.94
N TYR A 114 14.53 5.60 16.22
CA TYR A 114 15.96 5.49 16.45
C TYR A 114 16.76 5.65 15.16
N SER A 115 17.84 6.43 15.16
CA SER A 115 18.75 6.57 14.04
C SER A 115 20.00 5.70 14.26
N LEU A 116 20.25 4.75 13.37
CA LEU A 116 21.45 3.91 13.40
C LEU A 116 22.76 4.69 13.05
N CYS A 117 22.63 5.94 12.59
CA CYS A 117 23.75 6.79 12.22
C CYS A 117 24.25 7.69 13.38
N LYS A 118 23.65 7.58 14.55
CA LYS A 118 23.99 8.34 15.77
C LYS A 118 24.27 7.38 16.93
N LEU A 119 25.05 7.83 17.90
CA LEU A 119 25.26 7.07 19.14
C LEU A 119 23.97 7.04 19.95
N ALA A 120 23.75 5.97 20.72
CA ALA A 120 22.58 5.84 21.59
C ALA A 120 22.50 6.92 22.66
N THR A 121 23.65 7.48 23.08
CA THR A 121 23.74 8.59 24.02
C THR A 121 23.29 9.94 23.47
N ASP A 122 23.18 10.05 22.14
CA ASP A 122 22.85 11.30 21.44
C ASP A 122 21.37 11.35 21.02
N GLN A 123 20.55 10.37 21.43
CA GLN A 123 19.15 10.22 21.02
C GLN A 123 18.16 10.34 22.17
#